data_246bd36fde97fc95d2ae0b45a140da11
#
_entry.id   246bd36fde97fc95d2ae0b45a140da11
#
_cell.length_a   1.000
_cell.length_b   1.000
_cell.length_c   1.000
_cell.angle_alpha   90.00
_cell.angle_beta   90.00
_cell.angle_gamma   90.00
#
_symmetry.space_group_name_H-M   'P 1'
#
loop_
_entity.id
_entity.type
_entity.pdbx_description
1 polymer ?
#
loop_
_entity_poly.entity_id
_entity_poly.type
_entity_poly.pdbx_seq_one_letter_code
_entity_poly.pdbx_strand_id
1 'polypeptide(L)'
;MRTFQILTFAQTAVAAGSTFAAEFSFDRPGSGFGTGITPVGKLAWEQGLPSATYTESTVDGVKEKTVTVNEDMLFRTGLADGLELQLGWQGPAWTQTKRAGKKTDNSGFGDVSIGLKKAIDLNDENLTMAVLAEAVIATGNDEFTAHDDIYSLSSAVAYKYNDLLDTSITMRYEVQNSNWAVTAIPTINYKIAGKLSGYSEFVYRKAESQDYQYGLGTGLVYAVNNRTQLDANIGVDLEGQDKSYKGGLGMAFLF
;
A
#
# COMPACT_ATOMS: atom_id res chain seq x y z
N MET A 1 -50.11 8.26 -18.00
CA MET A 1 -49.78 8.63 -16.61
C MET A 1 -49.11 7.42 -15.96
N ARG A 2 -47.81 7.45 -15.78
CA ARG A 2 -47.07 6.39 -15.06
C ARG A 2 -46.68 6.95 -13.70
N THR A 3 -47.21 6.36 -12.66
CA THR A 3 -47.00 6.71 -11.25
C THR A 3 -45.61 6.28 -10.80
N PHE A 4 -44.75 7.22 -10.43
CA PHE A 4 -43.49 6.96 -9.78
C PHE A 4 -43.74 6.62 -8.30
N GLN A 5 -43.44 5.40 -7.87
CA GLN A 5 -43.38 5.05 -6.45
C GLN A 5 -42.04 5.47 -5.89
N ILE A 6 -42.06 6.40 -4.96
CA ILE A 6 -40.91 6.81 -4.16
C ILE A 6 -40.69 5.73 -3.09
N LEU A 7 -39.58 5.02 -3.18
CA LEU A 7 -39.16 4.08 -2.18
C LEU A 7 -38.57 4.84 -0.99
N THR A 8 -39.28 4.88 0.11
CA THR A 8 -38.82 5.48 1.37
C THR A 8 -37.83 4.52 2.01
N PHE A 9 -36.54 4.85 2.05
CA PHE A 9 -35.55 4.12 2.82
C PHE A 9 -35.76 4.39 4.31
N ALA A 10 -36.11 3.35 5.04
CA ALA A 10 -36.18 3.37 6.50
C ALA A 10 -34.75 3.56 7.06
N GLN A 11 -34.55 4.64 7.83
CA GLN A 11 -33.39 4.82 8.68
C GLN A 11 -33.40 3.79 9.80
N THR A 12 -32.63 2.72 9.67
CA THR A 12 -32.30 1.87 10.80
C THR A 12 -31.24 2.59 11.63
N ALA A 13 -31.61 2.97 12.85
CA ALA A 13 -30.70 3.45 13.87
C ALA A 13 -29.66 2.34 14.14
N VAL A 14 -28.42 2.57 13.73
CA VAL A 14 -27.29 1.73 14.10
C VAL A 14 -27.01 2.00 15.58
N ALA A 15 -27.31 1.01 16.44
CA ALA A 15 -26.87 1.03 17.84
C ALA A 15 -25.34 1.19 17.85
N ALA A 16 -24.85 2.17 18.61
CA ALA A 16 -23.44 2.34 18.90
C ALA A 16 -22.95 1.12 19.73
N GLY A 17 -22.56 0.06 19.05
CA GLY A 17 -21.73 -0.98 19.60
C GLY A 17 -20.31 -0.43 19.72
N SER A 18 -19.66 -0.64 20.86
CA SER A 18 -18.23 -0.38 21.01
C SER A 18 -17.48 -1.21 19.96
N THR A 19 -17.05 -0.56 18.89
CA THR A 19 -16.24 -1.19 17.86
C THR A 19 -14.84 -1.36 18.44
N PHE A 20 -14.36 -2.59 18.56
CA PHE A 20 -12.94 -2.87 18.73
C PHE A 20 -12.26 -2.57 17.37
N ALA A 21 -12.12 -1.28 17.05
CA ALA A 21 -11.26 -0.89 15.94
C ALA A 21 -9.82 -1.22 16.32
N ALA A 22 -9.06 -1.83 15.41
CA ALA A 22 -7.64 -2.04 15.63
C ALA A 22 -6.98 -0.71 16.01
N GLU A 23 -6.05 -0.75 16.98
CA GLU A 23 -5.28 0.42 17.38
C GLU A 23 -4.63 1.04 16.14
N PHE A 24 -4.59 2.38 16.08
CA PHE A 24 -3.99 3.09 14.94
C PHE A 24 -2.56 2.63 14.70
N SER A 25 -2.25 2.33 13.46
CA SER A 25 -0.89 2.09 12.96
C SER A 25 -0.71 2.78 11.62
N PHE A 26 0.51 3.18 11.31
CA PHE A 26 0.85 3.62 9.96
C PHE A 26 0.83 2.44 8.99
N ASP A 27 0.53 2.69 7.71
CA ASP A 27 0.53 1.67 6.66
C ASP A 27 1.95 1.40 6.13
N ARG A 28 2.89 2.35 6.34
CA ARG A 28 4.32 2.16 6.05
C ARG A 28 5.05 1.33 7.13
N PRO A 29 6.19 0.69 6.79
CA PRO A 29 6.65 0.31 5.45
C PRO A 29 5.98 -1.00 5.00
N GLY A 30 6.17 -1.40 3.77
CA GLY A 30 5.70 -2.68 3.24
C GLY A 30 4.82 -2.51 2.01
N SER A 31 4.49 -3.65 1.39
CA SER A 31 3.67 -3.69 0.17
C SER A 31 2.17 -3.83 0.46
N GLY A 32 1.82 -4.25 1.69
CA GLY A 32 0.46 -4.33 2.19
C GLY A 32 0.02 -3.06 2.91
N PHE A 33 -1.15 -3.11 3.53
CA PHE A 33 -1.63 -2.06 4.45
C PHE A 33 -2.10 -2.69 5.77
N GLY A 34 -2.07 -1.90 6.83
CA GLY A 34 -2.49 -2.32 8.17
C GLY A 34 -4.02 -2.31 8.36
N THR A 35 -4.50 -2.97 9.40
CA THR A 35 -5.93 -2.98 9.76
C THR A 35 -6.34 -1.75 10.57
N GLY A 36 -5.38 -0.96 11.09
CA GLY A 36 -5.63 0.24 11.87
C GLY A 36 -6.24 1.37 11.06
N ILE A 37 -7.10 2.17 11.71
CA ILE A 37 -7.81 3.31 11.12
C ILE A 37 -7.34 4.59 11.79
N THR A 38 -7.12 5.64 11.02
CA THR A 38 -6.81 6.97 11.57
C THR A 38 -7.98 7.47 12.42
N PRO A 39 -7.74 7.93 13.66
CA PRO A 39 -8.81 8.42 14.53
C PRO A 39 -9.53 9.63 13.92
N VAL A 40 -10.82 9.77 14.21
CA VAL A 40 -11.64 10.89 13.72
C VAL A 40 -11.03 12.23 14.14
N GLY A 41 -10.92 13.15 13.18
CA GLY A 41 -10.35 14.47 13.39
C GLY A 41 -8.82 14.49 13.47
N LYS A 42 -8.15 13.37 13.20
CA LYS A 42 -6.69 13.26 13.06
C LYS A 42 -6.29 13.16 11.58
N LEU A 43 -5.06 13.58 11.30
CA LEU A 43 -4.40 13.45 10.02
C LEU A 43 -3.12 12.64 10.21
N ALA A 44 -2.98 11.54 9.52
CA ALA A 44 -1.72 10.83 9.37
C ALA A 44 -1.08 11.23 8.04
N TRP A 45 0.22 11.51 8.07
CA TRP A 45 1.06 11.76 6.91
C TRP A 45 2.20 10.74 6.90
N GLU A 46 2.29 10.02 5.80
CA GLU A 46 3.32 9.01 5.56
C GLU A 46 4.11 9.38 4.31
N GLN A 47 5.44 9.39 4.40
CA GLN A 47 6.34 9.91 3.37
C GLN A 47 7.51 8.97 3.11
N GLY A 48 7.74 8.61 1.84
CA GLY A 48 8.99 8.00 1.37
C GLY A 48 10.11 9.04 1.27
N LEU A 49 11.36 8.67 1.68
CA LEU A 49 12.48 9.61 1.83
C LEU A 49 13.84 9.03 1.39
N PRO A 50 14.19 9.01 0.18
CA PRO A 50 13.50 8.52 -1.00
C PRO A 50 13.41 6.97 -1.01
N SER A 51 12.64 6.44 -1.95
CA SER A 51 12.67 5.03 -2.32
C SER A 51 13.41 4.87 -3.64
N ALA A 52 14.22 3.82 -3.77
CA ALA A 52 14.97 3.52 -4.99
C ALA A 52 14.69 2.09 -5.46
N THR A 53 14.52 1.91 -6.75
CA THR A 53 14.35 0.62 -7.42
C THR A 53 15.41 0.47 -8.49
N TYR A 54 16.10 -0.68 -8.50
CA TYR A 54 17.03 -1.06 -9.55
C TYR A 54 16.49 -2.29 -10.27
N THR A 55 16.26 -2.19 -11.57
CA THR A 55 15.73 -3.27 -12.41
C THR A 55 16.74 -3.69 -13.47
N GLU A 56 16.93 -5.01 -13.63
CA GLU A 56 17.63 -5.60 -14.76
C GLU A 56 16.63 -6.38 -15.61
N SER A 57 16.53 -6.03 -16.88
CA SER A 57 15.65 -6.69 -17.85
C SER A 57 16.37 -6.96 -19.17
N THR A 58 15.76 -7.75 -20.03
CA THR A 58 16.25 -7.98 -21.39
C THR A 58 15.15 -7.62 -22.39
N VAL A 59 15.36 -6.55 -23.12
CA VAL A 59 14.43 -6.04 -24.14
C VAL A 59 15.05 -6.25 -25.52
N ASP A 60 14.38 -7.01 -26.40
CA ASP A 60 14.86 -7.36 -27.75
C ASP A 60 16.27 -8.00 -27.75
N GLY A 61 16.57 -8.84 -26.75
CA GLY A 61 17.86 -9.48 -26.59
C GLY A 61 18.98 -8.58 -26.07
N VAL A 62 18.70 -7.31 -25.76
CA VAL A 62 19.66 -6.34 -25.21
C VAL A 62 19.40 -6.14 -23.72
N LYS A 63 20.45 -6.26 -22.91
CA LYS A 63 20.37 -5.97 -21.47
C LYS A 63 20.09 -4.50 -21.23
N GLU A 64 19.08 -4.25 -20.40
CA GLU A 64 18.68 -2.94 -19.92
C GLU A 64 18.79 -2.90 -18.39
N LYS A 65 19.29 -1.77 -17.87
CA LYS A 65 19.41 -1.52 -16.43
C LYS A 65 18.79 -0.18 -16.14
N THR A 66 17.82 -0.19 -15.22
CA THR A 66 17.09 1.03 -14.85
C THR A 66 17.20 1.26 -13.35
N VAL A 67 17.52 2.49 -12.97
CA VAL A 67 17.40 2.99 -11.60
C VAL A 67 16.26 3.98 -11.57
N THR A 68 15.30 3.77 -10.70
CA THR A 68 14.20 4.73 -10.44
C THR A 68 14.29 5.18 -8.99
N VAL A 69 14.13 6.46 -8.74
CA VAL A 69 14.05 7.07 -7.41
C VAL A 69 12.76 7.86 -7.34
N ASN A 70 11.98 7.67 -6.28
CA ASN A 70 10.73 8.39 -6.07
C ASN A 70 10.50 8.74 -4.58
N GLU A 71 9.64 9.70 -4.32
CA GLU A 71 9.25 10.16 -2.99
C GLU A 71 7.71 10.15 -2.88
N ASP A 72 7.17 8.99 -2.53
CA ASP A 72 5.73 8.79 -2.37
C ASP A 72 5.18 9.43 -1.09
N MET A 73 3.91 9.82 -1.11
CA MET A 73 3.17 10.36 0.04
C MET A 73 1.81 9.70 0.17
N LEU A 74 1.38 9.53 1.43
CA LEU A 74 0.03 9.11 1.76
C LEU A 74 -0.51 9.96 2.93
N PHE A 75 -1.66 10.59 2.71
CA PHE A 75 -2.44 11.27 3.74
C PHE A 75 -3.64 10.41 4.10
N ARG A 76 -3.87 10.24 5.41
CA ARG A 76 -4.98 9.44 5.92
C ARG A 76 -5.73 10.26 6.97
N THR A 77 -7.06 10.27 6.92
CA THR A 77 -7.90 10.97 7.91
C THR A 77 -9.14 10.16 8.26
N GLY A 78 -9.46 10.08 9.55
CA GLY A 78 -10.66 9.42 10.03
C GLY A 78 -11.90 10.26 9.72
N LEU A 79 -12.85 9.71 8.95
CA LEU A 79 -14.13 10.35 8.62
C LEU A 79 -15.20 10.04 9.65
N ALA A 80 -15.23 8.81 10.14
CA ALA A 80 -16.15 8.30 11.15
C ALA A 80 -15.49 7.12 11.86
N ASP A 81 -16.16 6.58 12.88
CA ASP A 81 -15.67 5.40 13.58
C ASP A 81 -15.47 4.21 12.64
N GLY A 82 -14.24 3.71 12.61
CA GLY A 82 -13.81 2.65 11.71
C GLY A 82 -13.81 3.00 10.21
N LEU A 83 -13.88 4.28 9.82
CA LEU A 83 -13.88 4.73 8.43
C LEU A 83 -12.82 5.82 8.19
N GLU A 84 -11.97 5.64 7.20
CA GLU A 84 -10.84 6.49 6.87
C GLU A 84 -10.82 6.83 5.38
N LEU A 85 -10.52 8.09 5.06
CA LEU A 85 -10.17 8.55 3.71
C LEU A 85 -8.66 8.52 3.56
N GLN A 86 -8.20 8.05 2.41
CA GLN A 86 -6.80 8.05 2.00
C GLN A 86 -6.61 8.87 0.72
N LEU A 87 -5.57 9.68 0.67
CA LEU A 87 -5.14 10.43 -0.51
C LEU A 87 -3.64 10.15 -0.71
N GLY A 88 -3.32 9.44 -1.78
CA GLY A 88 -1.97 9.07 -2.14
C GLY A 88 -1.42 9.89 -3.30
N TRP A 89 -0.11 10.00 -3.37
CA TRP A 89 0.62 10.52 -4.50
C TRP A 89 1.96 9.79 -4.62
N GLN A 90 2.26 9.26 -5.80
CA GLN A 90 3.52 8.55 -6.06
C GLN A 90 4.73 9.49 -6.11
N GLY A 91 4.48 10.80 -6.03
CA GLY A 91 5.47 11.85 -5.83
C GLY A 91 6.30 12.21 -7.04
N PRO A 92 7.32 13.06 -6.83
CA PRO A 92 8.35 13.31 -7.82
C PRO A 92 9.20 12.06 -8.01
N ALA A 93 9.58 11.80 -9.25
CA ALA A 93 10.34 10.64 -9.63
C ALA A 93 11.44 11.00 -10.65
N TRP A 94 12.53 10.24 -10.59
CA TRP A 94 13.61 10.29 -11.55
C TRP A 94 14.02 8.87 -11.92
N THR A 95 14.33 8.67 -13.19
CA THR A 95 14.82 7.38 -13.68
C THR A 95 16.02 7.55 -14.59
N GLN A 96 16.98 6.63 -14.48
CA GLN A 96 18.11 6.50 -15.41
C GLN A 96 18.10 5.10 -16.00
N THR A 97 17.96 5.01 -17.31
CA THR A 97 18.02 3.77 -18.05
C THR A 97 19.31 3.68 -18.85
N LYS A 98 20.02 2.53 -18.74
CA LYS A 98 21.21 2.20 -19.51
C LYS A 98 20.92 1.00 -20.40
N ARG A 99 20.95 1.22 -21.74
CA ARG A 99 20.76 0.20 -22.77
C ARG A 99 21.84 0.34 -23.86
N ALA A 100 22.49 -0.76 -24.22
CA ALA A 100 23.54 -0.77 -25.27
C ALA A 100 24.63 0.32 -25.08
N GLY A 101 25.01 0.63 -23.84
CA GLY A 101 26.00 1.65 -23.51
C GLY A 101 25.46 3.09 -23.49
N LYS A 102 24.26 3.36 -24.01
CA LYS A 102 23.60 4.67 -23.95
C LYS A 102 22.88 4.83 -22.61
N LYS A 103 22.94 6.01 -22.03
CA LYS A 103 22.18 6.44 -20.86
C LYS A 103 21.08 7.39 -21.28
N THR A 104 19.91 7.25 -20.66
CA THR A 104 18.77 8.15 -20.82
C THR A 104 18.25 8.46 -19.41
N ASP A 105 18.04 9.73 -19.13
CA ASP A 105 17.50 10.22 -17.85
C ASP A 105 16.13 10.85 -18.10
N ASN A 106 15.15 10.52 -17.24
CA ASN A 106 13.83 11.13 -17.25
C ASN A 106 13.48 11.58 -15.83
N SER A 107 12.67 12.63 -15.70
CA SER A 107 12.12 13.08 -14.43
C SER A 107 10.68 13.56 -14.61
N GLY A 108 9.87 13.40 -13.59
CA GLY A 108 8.46 13.75 -13.65
C GLY A 108 7.75 13.48 -12.31
N PHE A 109 6.45 13.36 -12.40
CA PHE A 109 5.56 13.11 -11.27
C PHE A 109 4.76 11.84 -11.52
N GLY A 110 4.56 11.04 -10.48
CA GLY A 110 3.71 9.86 -10.51
C GLY A 110 2.23 10.19 -10.30
N ASP A 111 1.43 9.13 -10.30
CA ASP A 111 -0.02 9.20 -10.21
C ASP A 111 -0.51 9.58 -8.81
N VAL A 112 -1.76 10.06 -8.73
CA VAL A 112 -2.47 10.28 -7.47
C VAL A 112 -3.43 9.13 -7.20
N SER A 113 -3.77 8.89 -5.93
CA SER A 113 -4.80 7.93 -5.55
C SER A 113 -5.78 8.50 -4.54
N ILE A 114 -6.98 7.93 -4.54
CA ILE A 114 -8.00 8.16 -3.52
C ILE A 114 -8.52 6.82 -3.05
N GLY A 115 -8.58 6.63 -1.73
CA GLY A 115 -9.02 5.39 -1.11
C GLY A 115 -9.99 5.63 0.02
N LEU A 116 -10.87 4.65 0.24
CA LEU A 116 -11.77 4.59 1.39
C LEU A 116 -11.54 3.28 2.11
N LYS A 117 -11.05 3.35 3.37
CA LYS A 117 -10.72 2.20 4.19
C LYS A 117 -11.71 2.05 5.33
N LYS A 118 -12.21 0.85 5.53
CA LYS A 118 -13.18 0.51 6.57
C LYS A 118 -12.67 -0.65 7.42
N ALA A 119 -12.63 -0.46 8.75
CA ALA A 119 -12.44 -1.54 9.69
C ALA A 119 -13.70 -2.43 9.74
N ILE A 120 -13.48 -3.73 9.83
CA ILE A 120 -14.52 -4.75 9.97
C ILE A 120 -14.38 -5.35 11.37
N ASP A 121 -15.42 -5.24 12.17
CA ASP A 121 -15.46 -5.87 13.48
C ASP A 121 -15.70 -7.38 13.33
N LEU A 122 -14.76 -8.16 13.85
CA LEU A 122 -14.83 -9.63 13.84
C LEU A 122 -15.22 -10.21 15.22
N ASN A 123 -15.50 -9.34 16.20
CA ASN A 123 -15.78 -9.72 17.60
C ASN A 123 -14.67 -10.60 18.22
N ASP A 124 -13.41 -10.34 17.85
CA ASP A 124 -12.23 -11.05 18.36
C ASP A 124 -11.13 -10.02 18.68
N GLU A 125 -10.56 -10.08 19.87
CA GLU A 125 -9.55 -9.13 20.35
C GLU A 125 -8.18 -9.30 19.66
N ASN A 126 -7.91 -10.50 19.15
CA ASN A 126 -6.65 -10.82 18.50
C ASN A 126 -6.72 -10.79 16.97
N LEU A 127 -7.92 -10.81 16.40
CA LEU A 127 -8.16 -10.85 14.97
C LEU A 127 -8.79 -9.54 14.51
N THR A 128 -8.08 -8.82 13.64
CA THR A 128 -8.54 -7.54 13.08
C THR A 128 -8.62 -7.61 11.57
N MET A 129 -9.54 -6.86 10.98
CA MET A 129 -9.73 -6.81 9.53
C MET A 129 -10.04 -5.39 9.07
N ALA A 130 -9.53 -5.01 7.90
CA ALA A 130 -9.97 -3.83 7.19
C ALA A 130 -10.12 -4.13 5.69
N VAL A 131 -11.00 -3.39 5.04
CA VAL A 131 -11.16 -3.38 3.58
C VAL A 131 -10.85 -1.98 3.05
N LEU A 132 -10.24 -1.91 1.88
CA LEU A 132 -9.86 -0.66 1.21
C LEU A 132 -10.34 -0.73 -0.24
N ALA A 133 -11.17 0.23 -0.63
CA ALA A 133 -11.47 0.52 -2.03
C ALA A 133 -10.61 1.71 -2.45
N GLU A 134 -9.85 1.57 -3.54
CA GLU A 134 -8.92 2.59 -4.01
C GLU A 134 -9.01 2.76 -5.52
N ALA A 135 -8.87 4.01 -5.97
CA ALA A 135 -8.66 4.37 -7.36
C ALA A 135 -7.33 5.11 -7.49
N VAL A 136 -6.43 4.59 -8.32
CA VAL A 136 -5.24 5.30 -8.79
C VAL A 136 -5.61 5.96 -10.10
N ILE A 137 -5.48 7.28 -10.17
CA ILE A 137 -5.84 8.09 -11.33
C ILE A 137 -4.57 8.41 -12.11
N ALA A 138 -4.54 8.03 -13.38
CA ALA A 138 -3.39 8.20 -14.26
C ALA A 138 -3.16 9.67 -14.61
N THR A 139 -2.53 10.41 -13.70
CA THR A 139 -2.26 11.86 -13.77
C THR A 139 -0.78 12.20 -13.92
N GLY A 140 0.08 11.20 -13.81
CA GLY A 140 1.54 11.37 -13.87
C GLY A 140 2.05 11.69 -15.25
N ASN A 141 3.36 11.90 -15.35
CA ASN A 141 4.02 12.06 -16.65
C ASN A 141 4.23 10.69 -17.30
N ASP A 142 4.32 10.63 -18.64
CA ASP A 142 4.32 9.39 -19.42
C ASP A 142 5.24 8.28 -18.90
N GLU A 143 6.41 8.61 -18.40
CA GLU A 143 7.38 7.63 -17.84
C GLU A 143 7.03 7.17 -16.41
N PHE A 144 6.10 7.85 -15.74
CA PHE A 144 5.80 7.67 -14.32
C PHE A 144 4.32 7.48 -14.03
N THR A 145 3.50 7.28 -15.06
CA THR A 145 2.06 7.02 -14.95
C THR A 145 1.73 5.58 -15.28
N ALA A 146 0.67 5.08 -14.68
CA ALA A 146 0.06 3.80 -15.04
C ALA A 146 -0.62 3.80 -16.42
N HIS A 147 -0.71 4.96 -17.09
CA HIS A 147 -1.39 5.25 -18.35
C HIS A 147 -2.92 5.12 -18.31
N ASP A 148 -3.44 4.10 -17.65
CA ASP A 148 -4.88 3.89 -17.42
C ASP A 148 -5.16 3.88 -15.92
N ASP A 149 -6.33 4.34 -15.52
CA ASP A 149 -6.77 4.31 -14.12
C ASP A 149 -6.81 2.87 -13.59
N ILE A 150 -6.40 2.69 -12.33
CA ILE A 150 -6.45 1.39 -11.65
C ILE A 150 -7.50 1.47 -10.54
N TYR A 151 -8.45 0.55 -10.56
CA TYR A 151 -9.44 0.40 -9.49
C TYR A 151 -9.15 -0.87 -8.71
N SER A 152 -9.09 -0.78 -7.40
CA SER A 152 -8.80 -1.93 -6.55
C SER A 152 -9.75 -2.06 -5.37
N LEU A 153 -9.96 -3.32 -4.98
CA LEU A 153 -10.58 -3.70 -3.71
C LEU A 153 -9.61 -4.61 -2.97
N SER A 154 -9.26 -4.22 -1.77
CA SER A 154 -8.28 -4.92 -0.96
C SER A 154 -8.85 -5.27 0.41
N SER A 155 -8.34 -6.33 1.02
CA SER A 155 -8.59 -6.68 2.42
C SER A 155 -7.27 -6.94 3.14
N ALA A 156 -7.17 -6.51 4.39
CA ALA A 156 -6.10 -6.88 5.30
C ALA A 156 -6.71 -7.59 6.50
N VAL A 157 -6.14 -8.72 6.87
CA VAL A 157 -6.50 -9.47 8.07
C VAL A 157 -5.22 -9.66 8.88
N ALA A 158 -5.25 -9.33 10.17
CA ALA A 158 -4.11 -9.47 11.06
C ALA A 158 -4.50 -10.27 12.30
N TYR A 159 -3.60 -11.14 12.75
CA TYR A 159 -3.75 -11.94 13.97
C TYR A 159 -2.57 -11.69 14.90
N LYS A 160 -2.89 -11.22 16.10
CA LYS A 160 -1.92 -10.96 17.18
C LYS A 160 -1.73 -12.19 18.04
N TYR A 161 -0.56 -12.81 17.97
CA TYR A 161 -0.23 -13.95 18.85
C TYR A 161 0.14 -13.49 20.26
N ASN A 162 0.89 -12.39 20.36
CA ASN A 162 1.31 -11.76 21.62
C ASN A 162 1.89 -10.36 21.31
N ASP A 163 2.44 -9.68 22.31
CA ASP A 163 3.02 -8.34 22.14
C ASP A 163 4.35 -8.29 21.36
N LEU A 164 4.89 -9.44 20.98
CA LEU A 164 6.16 -9.56 20.25
C LEU A 164 5.98 -10.02 18.80
N LEU A 165 4.82 -10.63 18.48
CA LEU A 165 4.61 -11.28 17.20
C LEU A 165 3.16 -11.15 16.75
N ASP A 166 2.96 -10.68 15.55
CA ASP A 166 1.71 -10.77 14.80
C ASP A 166 1.96 -11.20 13.35
N THR A 167 0.92 -11.66 12.71
CA THR A 167 0.93 -11.98 11.28
C THR A 167 -0.23 -11.28 10.60
N SER A 168 -0.05 -10.93 9.35
CA SER A 168 -1.13 -10.39 8.54
C SER A 168 -1.10 -10.95 7.11
N ILE A 169 -2.21 -10.83 6.43
CA ILE A 169 -2.30 -11.06 5.00
C ILE A 169 -3.10 -9.94 4.37
N THR A 170 -2.51 -9.29 3.36
CA THR A 170 -3.23 -8.38 2.47
C THR A 170 -3.57 -9.12 1.18
N MET A 171 -4.83 -9.04 0.78
CA MET A 171 -5.31 -9.51 -0.53
C MET A 171 -5.77 -8.29 -1.31
N ARG A 172 -5.31 -8.12 -2.55
CA ARG A 172 -5.73 -7.04 -3.45
C ARG A 172 -6.21 -7.62 -4.76
N TYR A 173 -7.40 -7.22 -5.15
CA TYR A 173 -7.92 -7.41 -6.50
C TYR A 173 -7.93 -6.06 -7.20
N GLU A 174 -7.37 -5.98 -8.40
CA GLU A 174 -7.28 -4.74 -9.17
C GLU A 174 -7.70 -4.96 -10.63
N VAL A 175 -8.23 -3.92 -11.24
CA VAL A 175 -8.60 -3.87 -12.66
C VAL A 175 -8.03 -2.61 -13.28
N GLN A 176 -7.36 -2.77 -14.40
CA GLN A 176 -6.80 -1.71 -15.23
C GLN A 176 -7.12 -2.01 -16.68
N ASN A 177 -7.77 -1.11 -17.40
CA ASN A 177 -8.11 -1.28 -18.83
C ASN A 177 -8.71 -2.67 -19.15
N SER A 178 -9.68 -3.13 -18.32
CA SER A 178 -10.33 -4.44 -18.40
C SER A 178 -9.44 -5.65 -18.09
N ASN A 179 -8.16 -5.49 -17.80
CA ASN A 179 -7.28 -6.55 -17.32
C ASN A 179 -7.33 -6.62 -15.81
N TRP A 180 -7.34 -7.83 -15.27
CA TRP A 180 -7.36 -8.04 -13.82
C TRP A 180 -5.99 -8.47 -13.28
N ALA A 181 -5.74 -8.16 -12.02
CA ALA A 181 -4.66 -8.78 -11.26
C ALA A 181 -5.09 -9.05 -9.82
N VAL A 182 -4.47 -10.06 -9.21
CA VAL A 182 -4.63 -10.43 -7.80
C VAL A 182 -3.27 -10.48 -7.15
N THR A 183 -3.15 -9.84 -5.99
CA THR A 183 -1.92 -9.85 -5.18
C THR A 183 -2.24 -10.36 -3.78
N ALA A 184 -1.41 -11.27 -3.26
CA ALA A 184 -1.45 -11.74 -1.88
C ALA A 184 -0.12 -11.40 -1.20
N ILE A 185 -0.19 -10.82 0.02
CA ILE A 185 0.98 -10.36 0.77
C ILE A 185 0.88 -10.87 2.22
N PRO A 186 1.25 -12.15 2.48
CA PRO A 186 1.45 -12.61 3.85
C PRO A 186 2.68 -11.92 4.46
N THR A 187 2.51 -11.44 5.70
CA THR A 187 3.50 -10.66 6.44
C THR A 187 3.63 -11.18 7.86
N ILE A 188 4.83 -11.21 8.39
CA ILE A 188 5.14 -11.44 9.79
C ILE A 188 5.73 -10.14 10.34
N ASN A 189 5.14 -9.63 11.42
CA ASN A 189 5.64 -8.47 12.17
C ASN A 189 6.19 -8.94 13.51
N TYR A 190 7.34 -8.40 13.90
CA TYR A 190 8.01 -8.82 15.12
C TYR A 190 8.70 -7.65 15.83
N LYS A 191 8.63 -7.66 17.15
CA LYS A 191 9.33 -6.70 18.00
C LYS A 191 10.77 -7.17 18.23
N ILE A 192 11.74 -6.28 17.96
CA ILE A 192 13.16 -6.58 18.13
C ILE A 192 13.63 -6.17 19.52
N ALA A 193 13.49 -4.90 19.86
CA ALA A 193 13.86 -4.37 21.19
C ALA A 193 13.27 -2.97 21.40
N GLY A 194 12.68 -2.71 22.55
CA GLY A 194 12.18 -1.40 22.93
C GLY A 194 11.19 -0.83 21.90
N LYS A 195 11.60 0.22 21.18
CA LYS A 195 10.83 0.90 20.14
C LYS A 195 11.13 0.41 18.72
N LEU A 196 12.01 -0.57 18.56
CA LEU A 196 12.40 -1.13 17.28
C LEU A 196 11.63 -2.41 17.02
N SER A 197 10.98 -2.47 15.87
CA SER A 197 10.32 -3.66 15.31
C SER A 197 10.79 -3.90 13.89
N GLY A 198 10.45 -5.05 13.35
CA GLY A 198 10.72 -5.42 11.98
C GLY A 198 9.54 -6.16 11.39
N TYR A 199 9.57 -6.32 10.09
CA TYR A 199 8.63 -7.17 9.37
C TYR A 199 9.35 -7.95 8.27
N SER A 200 8.71 -9.01 7.81
CA SER A 200 9.11 -9.73 6.60
C SER A 200 7.85 -10.14 5.85
N GLU A 201 7.84 -9.91 4.55
CA GLU A 201 6.70 -10.17 3.69
C GLU A 201 7.09 -10.99 2.46
N PHE A 202 6.15 -11.75 1.97
CA PHE A 202 6.20 -12.38 0.67
C PHE A 202 5.10 -11.76 -0.19
N VAL A 203 5.44 -11.39 -1.43
CA VAL A 203 4.47 -10.86 -2.39
C VAL A 203 4.26 -11.90 -3.48
N TYR A 204 3.02 -12.25 -3.72
CA TYR A 204 2.59 -13.11 -4.80
C TYR A 204 1.58 -12.37 -5.64
N ARG A 205 1.85 -12.20 -6.94
CA ARG A 205 0.96 -11.51 -7.87
C ARG A 205 0.71 -12.36 -9.11
N LYS A 206 -0.55 -12.35 -9.55
CA LYS A 206 -0.99 -12.92 -10.83
C LYS A 206 -1.84 -11.89 -11.55
N ALA A 207 -1.39 -11.48 -12.73
CA ALA A 207 -2.18 -10.67 -13.64
C ALA A 207 -2.66 -11.51 -14.82
N GLU A 208 -3.70 -11.02 -15.49
CA GLU A 208 -4.27 -11.66 -16.68
C GLU A 208 -3.21 -11.77 -17.78
N SER A 209 -3.09 -12.96 -18.35
CA SER A 209 -2.16 -13.26 -19.46
C SER A 209 -0.67 -12.99 -19.17
N GLN A 210 -0.29 -12.80 -17.89
CA GLN A 210 1.10 -12.63 -17.46
C GLN A 210 1.55 -13.83 -16.64
N ASP A 211 2.86 -14.04 -16.52
CA ASP A 211 3.43 -15.02 -15.62
C ASP A 211 3.22 -14.62 -14.15
N TYR A 212 3.43 -15.58 -13.26
CA TYR A 212 3.40 -15.31 -11.82
C TYR A 212 4.61 -14.46 -11.41
N GLN A 213 4.35 -13.45 -10.60
CA GLN A 213 5.36 -12.58 -10.03
C GLN A 213 5.52 -12.87 -8.53
N TYR A 214 6.74 -12.83 -8.06
CA TYR A 214 7.09 -13.12 -6.67
C TYR A 214 7.97 -11.99 -6.12
N GLY A 215 7.74 -11.62 -4.89
CA GLY A 215 8.56 -10.64 -4.18
C GLY A 215 8.86 -11.09 -2.76
N LEU A 216 9.99 -10.65 -2.25
CA LEU A 216 10.38 -10.75 -0.85
C LEU A 216 10.71 -9.36 -0.35
N GLY A 217 10.17 -8.99 0.80
CA GLY A 217 10.43 -7.72 1.44
C GLY A 217 10.74 -7.89 2.92
N THR A 218 11.54 -7.00 3.45
CA THR A 218 11.76 -6.88 4.89
C THR A 218 12.11 -5.44 5.24
N GLY A 219 11.91 -5.06 6.49
CA GLY A 219 12.27 -3.73 6.95
C GLY A 219 12.26 -3.59 8.45
N LEU A 220 12.65 -2.40 8.87
CA LEU A 220 12.71 -1.97 10.25
C LEU A 220 11.80 -0.77 10.46
N VAL A 221 11.17 -0.74 11.61
CA VAL A 221 10.29 0.33 12.06
C VAL A 221 10.76 0.81 13.42
N TYR A 222 11.03 2.09 13.55
CA TYR A 222 11.38 2.73 14.81
C TYR A 222 10.29 3.72 15.25
N ALA A 223 9.53 3.38 16.28
CA ALA A 223 8.54 4.25 16.89
C ALA A 223 9.23 5.33 17.75
N VAL A 224 9.47 6.51 17.20
CA VAL A 224 10.05 7.63 17.95
C VAL A 224 9.16 7.97 19.16
N ASN A 225 7.86 8.05 18.93
CA ASN A 225 6.79 8.18 19.94
C ASN A 225 5.47 7.64 19.32
N ASN A 226 4.34 7.79 20.03
CA ASN A 226 3.02 7.31 19.60
C ASN A 226 2.45 8.01 18.34
N ARG A 227 3.14 9.04 17.83
CA ARG A 227 2.70 9.85 16.68
C ARG A 227 3.74 9.96 15.59
N THR A 228 4.93 9.38 15.78
CA THR A 228 6.05 9.56 14.85
C THR A 228 6.79 8.26 14.69
N GLN A 229 6.95 7.85 13.45
CA GLN A 229 7.65 6.64 13.03
C GLN A 229 8.75 7.01 12.03
N LEU A 230 9.86 6.30 12.09
CA LEU A 230 10.87 6.21 11.03
C LEU A 230 10.93 4.77 10.56
N ASP A 231 11.17 4.57 9.28
CA ASP A 231 11.26 3.23 8.71
C ASP A 231 12.34 3.11 7.64
N ALA A 232 12.77 1.87 7.42
CA ALA A 232 13.67 1.49 6.33
C ALA A 232 13.24 0.12 5.80
N ASN A 233 13.32 -0.06 4.48
CA ASN A 233 12.96 -1.32 3.84
C ASN A 233 13.91 -1.70 2.71
N ILE A 234 13.95 -2.99 2.44
CA ILE A 234 14.59 -3.57 1.26
C ILE A 234 13.71 -4.70 0.72
N GLY A 235 13.80 -4.95 -0.57
CA GLY A 235 13.07 -6.05 -1.20
C GLY A 235 13.64 -6.44 -2.54
N VAL A 236 13.15 -7.57 -3.05
CA VAL A 236 13.45 -8.09 -4.38
C VAL A 236 12.16 -8.59 -5.00
N ASP A 237 11.93 -8.19 -6.25
CA ASP A 237 10.83 -8.72 -7.06
C ASP A 237 11.41 -9.54 -8.22
N LEU A 238 10.78 -10.65 -8.51
CA LEU A 238 11.15 -11.61 -9.54
C LEU A 238 9.98 -11.74 -10.52
N GLU A 239 10.22 -11.38 -11.77
CA GLU A 239 9.26 -11.51 -12.85
C GLU A 239 9.92 -12.24 -14.02
N GLY A 240 9.59 -13.52 -14.19
CA GLY A 240 10.24 -14.34 -15.22
C GLY A 240 11.76 -14.36 -15.04
N GLN A 241 12.48 -13.79 -16.01
CA GLN A 241 13.95 -13.63 -15.96
C GLN A 241 14.40 -12.27 -15.42
N ASP A 242 13.48 -11.33 -15.27
CA ASP A 242 13.77 -9.98 -14.79
C ASP A 242 13.89 -9.96 -13.27
N LYS A 243 14.71 -9.07 -12.77
CA LYS A 243 14.95 -8.88 -11.33
C LYS A 243 14.88 -7.41 -10.98
N SER A 244 14.15 -7.11 -9.93
CA SER A 244 14.06 -5.77 -9.39
C SER A 244 14.46 -5.78 -7.91
N TYR A 245 15.35 -4.88 -7.54
CA TYR A 245 15.79 -4.67 -6.16
C TYR A 245 15.29 -3.31 -5.72
N LYS A 246 14.64 -3.26 -4.56
CA LYS A 246 14.10 -2.02 -4.02
C LYS A 246 14.60 -1.77 -2.60
N GLY A 247 14.69 -0.51 -2.24
CA GLY A 247 15.00 -0.10 -0.89
C GLY A 247 14.63 1.34 -0.67
N GLY A 248 14.25 1.67 0.55
CA GLY A 248 13.80 3.01 0.87
C GLY A 248 13.90 3.32 2.35
N LEU A 249 13.83 4.61 2.62
CA LEU A 249 13.63 5.17 3.96
C LEU A 249 12.27 5.83 4.00
N GLY A 250 11.70 5.98 5.18
CA GLY A 250 10.44 6.66 5.34
C GLY A 250 10.24 7.26 6.71
N MET A 251 9.26 8.12 6.78
CA MET A 251 8.77 8.70 8.03
C MET A 251 7.25 8.80 8.00
N ALA A 252 6.65 8.78 9.18
CA ALA A 252 5.22 8.97 9.33
C ALA A 252 4.88 9.76 10.59
N PHE A 253 3.83 10.58 10.50
CA PHE A 253 3.38 11.47 11.57
C PHE A 253 1.84 11.41 11.71
N LEU A 254 1.38 11.45 12.94
CA LEU A 254 -0.03 11.63 13.30
C LEU A 254 -0.23 12.99 14.00
N PHE A 255 -1.03 13.87 13.40
CA PHE A 255 -1.38 15.21 13.88
C PHE A 255 -2.67 15.24 14.68
#